data_5c8d3bc40f67518d4e949d38430aaf44
#
_entry.id   5c8d3bc40f67518d4e949d38430aaf44
#
_cell.length_a   1.000
_cell.length_b   1.000
_cell.length_c   1.000
_cell.angle_alpha   90.00
_cell.angle_beta   90.00
_cell.angle_gamma   90.00
#
_symmetry.space_group_name_H-M   'P 1'
#
loop_
_entity.id
_entity.type
_entity.pdbx_description
1 polymer ?
#
loop_
_entity_poly.entity_id
_entity_poly.type
_entity_poly.pdbx_seq_one_letter_code
_entity_poly.pdbx_strand_id
1 'polypeptide(L)'
;MRILVVGSGGVGDAFARIAVQRDFFELLVMSDYDETRASATVAAASARRRGEGRLLAAKVDASSSASVAALAREHSITHILNAVDPRFVIPVFEGALAAGADYLDMAMSLSTPHPERPHTEPGVKLGDDQLAATQRWEEAGRLALVGIGVEPGLSDVFARYAADHLFGQIEELGTRDGSNLVVRDDKGEEVFAPSFSIWTTIEECLNPPVIWEKDRGWFTTAPFSEPEVFDFPEGIGKVECVNVEHEEVLLMPRWVDARRVTFKYGLGGDFIGVLRTLHALGLDRTQKVSVGGIQVSPRDVVAACLPDPATIGPRMTGKTCAGLWVTGTGKDGSAREVYLYHVVDNEWAMREYGAQCVVWQTAVNPVVALELLATGAWKGTGVRGPESFDAVPFLDLLKAPQPGGYGSAWGIEERQPGSARPGSAQPGSAP
;
A
#
# COMPACT_ATOMS: atom_id res chain seq x y z
N MET A 1 7.50 21.68 -9.26
CA MET A 1 6.53 20.57 -9.41
C MET A 1 5.14 21.10 -9.05
N ARG A 2 4.11 20.71 -9.80
CA ARG A 2 2.69 21.04 -9.53
C ARG A 2 1.92 19.73 -9.44
N ILE A 3 1.29 19.47 -8.30
CA ILE A 3 0.75 18.16 -7.93
C ILE A 3 -0.76 18.25 -7.83
N LEU A 4 -1.47 17.28 -8.41
CA LEU A 4 -2.88 17.01 -8.17
C LEU A 4 -3.01 15.72 -7.37
N VAL A 5 -3.67 15.77 -6.22
CA VAL A 5 -4.08 14.59 -5.46
C VAL A 5 -5.55 14.32 -5.74
N VAL A 6 -5.84 13.17 -6.30
CA VAL A 6 -7.20 12.68 -6.53
C VAL A 6 -7.62 11.82 -5.36
N GLY A 7 -8.51 12.33 -4.52
CA GLY A 7 -8.95 11.74 -3.26
C GLY A 7 -8.44 12.51 -2.05
N SER A 8 -9.37 13.05 -1.24
CA SER A 8 -9.12 13.73 0.03
C SER A 8 -9.66 12.91 1.21
N GLY A 9 -9.57 11.58 1.12
CA GLY A 9 -9.80 10.64 2.20
C GLY A 9 -8.66 10.62 3.21
N GLY A 10 -8.59 9.62 4.10
CA GLY A 10 -7.56 9.54 5.14
C GLY A 10 -6.14 9.68 4.61
N VAL A 11 -5.78 8.91 3.55
CA VAL A 11 -4.43 8.94 2.98
C VAL A 11 -4.14 10.26 2.25
N GLY A 12 -5.08 10.78 1.46
CA GLY A 12 -4.90 12.07 0.78
C GLY A 12 -4.76 13.24 1.77
N ASP A 13 -5.53 13.23 2.87
CA ASP A 13 -5.40 14.23 3.95
C ASP A 13 -4.05 14.14 4.65
N ALA A 14 -3.59 12.91 4.99
CA ALA A 14 -2.27 12.69 5.59
C ALA A 14 -1.15 13.12 4.63
N PHE A 15 -1.26 12.79 3.34
CA PHE A 15 -0.33 13.23 2.32
C PHE A 15 -0.17 14.76 2.32
N ALA A 16 -1.28 15.50 2.30
CA ALA A 16 -1.24 16.96 2.31
C ALA A 16 -0.54 17.51 3.56
N ARG A 17 -0.83 16.95 4.75
CA ARG A 17 -0.22 17.34 6.03
C ARG A 17 1.28 17.07 6.09
N ILE A 18 1.76 16.04 5.43
CA ILE A 18 3.18 15.70 5.33
C ILE A 18 3.84 16.61 4.29
N ALA A 19 3.30 16.67 3.07
CA ALA A 19 3.88 17.40 1.95
C ALA A 19 4.00 18.90 2.21
N VAL A 20 3.04 19.51 2.92
CA VAL A 20 3.06 20.94 3.20
C VAL A 20 4.29 21.39 4.02
N GLN A 21 4.93 20.46 4.75
CA GLN A 21 6.14 20.72 5.54
C GLN A 21 7.41 20.77 4.67
N ARG A 22 7.31 20.47 3.37
CA ARG A 22 8.41 20.38 2.43
C ARG A 22 8.33 21.45 1.34
N ASP A 23 9.46 21.74 0.66
CA ASP A 23 9.59 22.83 -0.32
C ASP A 23 9.73 22.37 -1.78
N PHE A 24 9.60 21.07 -2.06
CA PHE A 24 9.85 20.50 -3.38
C PHE A 24 8.76 20.80 -4.43
N PHE A 25 7.60 21.30 -4.04
CA PHE A 25 6.49 21.60 -4.94
C PHE A 25 6.09 23.08 -4.92
N GLU A 26 5.55 23.53 -6.02
CA GLU A 26 5.03 24.90 -6.22
C GLU A 26 3.54 25.00 -5.88
N LEU A 27 2.76 24.01 -6.34
CA LEU A 27 1.32 23.93 -6.14
C LEU A 27 0.89 22.52 -5.78
N LEU A 28 0.00 22.40 -4.81
CA LEU A 28 -0.70 21.16 -4.45
C LEU A 28 -2.21 21.41 -4.53
N VAL A 29 -2.87 20.71 -5.49
CA VAL A 29 -4.32 20.73 -5.64
C VAL A 29 -4.87 19.45 -4.99
N MET A 30 -5.59 19.61 -3.90
CA MET A 30 -6.35 18.53 -3.27
C MET A 30 -7.72 18.43 -3.94
N SER A 31 -8.12 17.25 -4.36
CA SER A 31 -9.40 17.09 -5.04
C SER A 31 -10.18 15.89 -4.54
N ASP A 32 -11.51 16.00 -4.62
CA ASP A 32 -12.45 14.93 -4.23
C ASP A 32 -13.75 15.12 -5.03
N TYR A 33 -14.61 14.09 -5.08
CA TYR A 33 -15.97 14.24 -5.60
C TYR A 33 -16.82 15.15 -4.70
N ASP A 34 -16.48 15.21 -3.41
CA ASP A 34 -16.99 16.16 -2.43
C ASP A 34 -15.96 17.26 -2.17
N GLU A 35 -16.16 18.43 -2.78
CA GLU A 35 -15.27 19.58 -2.64
C GLU A 35 -15.12 20.06 -1.19
N THR A 36 -16.11 19.75 -0.32
CA THR A 36 -16.04 20.07 1.11
C THR A 36 -14.92 19.31 1.79
N ARG A 37 -14.70 18.05 1.43
CA ARG A 37 -13.56 17.25 1.93
C ARG A 37 -12.23 17.83 1.49
N ALA A 38 -12.09 18.14 0.20
CA ALA A 38 -10.88 18.76 -0.32
C ALA A 38 -10.57 20.09 0.38
N SER A 39 -11.58 20.91 0.60
CA SER A 39 -11.46 22.19 1.33
C SER A 39 -11.04 22.00 2.78
N ALA A 40 -11.60 21.00 3.47
CA ALA A 40 -11.24 20.67 4.85
C ALA A 40 -9.78 20.21 4.96
N THR A 41 -9.31 19.36 4.03
CA THR A 41 -7.91 18.94 3.93
C THR A 41 -6.97 20.11 3.69
N VAL A 42 -7.29 21.02 2.76
CA VAL A 42 -6.50 22.22 2.50
C VAL A 42 -6.42 23.11 3.75
N ALA A 43 -7.53 23.32 4.43
CA ALA A 43 -7.56 24.12 5.67
C ALA A 43 -6.68 23.48 6.77
N ALA A 44 -6.81 22.17 6.98
CA ALA A 44 -6.05 21.43 8.00
C ALA A 44 -4.53 21.43 7.70
N ALA A 45 -4.15 21.22 6.44
CA ALA A 45 -2.74 21.25 6.03
C ALA A 45 -2.15 22.66 6.11
N SER A 46 -2.88 23.70 5.67
CA SER A 46 -2.43 25.11 5.71
C SER A 46 -2.18 25.61 7.14
N ALA A 47 -2.94 25.11 8.12
CA ALA A 47 -2.74 25.44 9.53
C ALA A 47 -1.38 24.96 10.10
N ARG A 48 -0.74 23.97 9.47
CA ARG A 48 0.55 23.40 9.90
C ARG A 48 1.76 24.17 9.42
N ARG A 49 1.64 24.98 8.40
CA ARG A 49 2.72 25.81 7.86
C ARG A 49 2.20 27.19 7.49
N ARG A 50 2.93 28.21 7.89
CA ARG A 50 2.71 29.58 7.40
C ARG A 50 3.25 29.68 5.97
N GLY A 51 2.38 29.67 4.98
CA GLY A 51 2.72 29.82 3.56
C GLY A 51 1.41 29.93 2.76
N GLU A 52 1.01 31.15 2.42
CA GLU A 52 -0.19 31.41 1.62
C GLU A 52 0.01 30.92 0.17
N GLY A 53 -1.04 30.33 -0.43
CA GLY A 53 -1.17 30.19 -1.87
C GLY A 53 -0.63 28.93 -2.53
N ARG A 54 -0.08 27.96 -1.77
CA ARG A 54 0.46 26.71 -2.35
C ARG A 54 -0.54 25.56 -2.42
N LEU A 55 -1.66 25.63 -1.72
CA LEU A 55 -2.69 24.60 -1.64
C LEU A 55 -4.01 25.14 -2.20
N LEU A 56 -4.65 24.34 -3.04
CA LEU A 56 -6.00 24.61 -3.57
C LEU A 56 -6.89 23.38 -3.35
N ALA A 57 -8.18 23.66 -3.20
CA ALA A 57 -9.20 22.61 -3.21
C ALA A 57 -9.94 22.64 -4.55
N ALA A 58 -10.31 21.46 -5.06
CA ALA A 58 -11.07 21.32 -6.31
C ALA A 58 -12.00 20.11 -6.25
N LYS A 59 -13.04 20.15 -7.08
CA LYS A 59 -13.93 19.01 -7.32
C LYS A 59 -13.41 18.20 -8.51
N VAL A 60 -13.42 16.86 -8.38
CA VAL A 60 -13.09 15.95 -9.49
C VAL A 60 -13.98 14.72 -9.46
N ASP A 61 -14.33 14.20 -10.63
CA ASP A 61 -14.93 12.87 -10.78
C ASP A 61 -13.81 11.88 -11.17
N ALA A 62 -13.36 11.09 -10.20
CA ALA A 62 -12.31 10.09 -10.39
C ALA A 62 -12.72 8.93 -11.31
N SER A 63 -14.01 8.73 -11.57
CA SER A 63 -14.51 7.74 -12.52
C SER A 63 -14.37 8.19 -13.99
N SER A 64 -14.04 9.47 -14.22
CA SER A 64 -13.93 10.09 -15.54
C SER A 64 -12.51 10.55 -15.84
N SER A 65 -11.81 9.85 -16.73
CA SER A 65 -10.48 10.27 -17.21
C SER A 65 -10.49 11.68 -17.80
N ALA A 66 -11.59 12.07 -18.47
CA ALA A 66 -11.76 13.41 -19.01
C ALA A 66 -11.85 14.49 -17.91
N SER A 67 -12.54 14.20 -16.79
CA SER A 67 -12.62 15.10 -15.63
C SER A 67 -11.24 15.30 -15.00
N VAL A 68 -10.50 14.22 -14.77
CA VAL A 68 -9.13 14.25 -14.22
C VAL A 68 -8.21 15.04 -15.14
N ALA A 69 -8.22 14.75 -16.45
CA ALA A 69 -7.37 15.44 -17.42
C ALA A 69 -7.71 16.93 -17.54
N ALA A 70 -9.00 17.31 -17.48
CA ALA A 70 -9.42 18.70 -17.54
C ALA A 70 -8.89 19.50 -16.34
N LEU A 71 -9.07 18.98 -15.13
CA LEU A 71 -8.58 19.61 -13.91
C LEU A 71 -7.05 19.71 -13.90
N ALA A 72 -6.35 18.67 -14.34
CA ALA A 72 -4.90 18.67 -14.44
C ALA A 72 -4.38 19.75 -15.41
N ARG A 73 -5.02 19.94 -16.56
CA ARG A 73 -4.65 20.99 -17.53
C ARG A 73 -4.95 22.38 -17.00
N GLU A 74 -6.11 22.59 -16.37
CA GLU A 74 -6.52 23.86 -15.75
C GLU A 74 -5.45 24.41 -14.82
N HIS A 75 -4.88 23.53 -13.99
CA HIS A 75 -3.87 23.92 -13.02
C HIS A 75 -2.42 23.65 -13.48
N SER A 76 -2.20 23.30 -14.74
CA SER A 76 -0.87 22.99 -15.32
C SER A 76 -0.14 21.93 -14.46
N ILE A 77 -0.83 20.88 -14.06
CA ILE A 77 -0.33 19.79 -13.21
C ILE A 77 0.76 19.01 -13.95
N THR A 78 1.82 18.70 -13.23
CA THR A 78 2.94 17.89 -13.73
C THR A 78 2.91 16.45 -13.18
N HIS A 79 2.32 16.23 -12.01
CA HIS A 79 2.25 14.93 -11.34
C HIS A 79 0.87 14.75 -10.73
N ILE A 80 0.28 13.58 -10.91
CA ILE A 80 -1.00 13.18 -10.32
C ILE A 80 -0.76 12.04 -9.35
N LEU A 81 -1.15 12.21 -8.09
CA LEU A 81 -1.23 11.14 -7.10
C LEU A 81 -2.67 10.63 -7.03
N ASN A 82 -2.86 9.36 -7.29
CA ASN A 82 -4.12 8.67 -7.09
C ASN A 82 -4.21 8.18 -5.62
N ALA A 83 -5.14 8.76 -4.86
CA ALA A 83 -5.42 8.42 -3.46
C ALA A 83 -6.89 8.04 -3.26
N VAL A 84 -7.52 7.46 -4.28
CA VAL A 84 -8.88 6.91 -4.23
C VAL A 84 -8.86 5.38 -4.29
N ASP A 85 -10.02 4.80 -4.09
CA ASP A 85 -10.28 3.37 -4.15
C ASP A 85 -9.75 2.73 -5.46
N PRO A 86 -9.18 1.52 -5.42
CA PRO A 86 -8.61 0.83 -6.59
C PRO A 86 -9.54 0.71 -7.82
N ARG A 87 -10.86 0.75 -7.61
CA ARG A 87 -11.87 0.77 -8.70
C ARG A 87 -11.72 1.95 -9.65
N PHE A 88 -11.07 3.03 -9.21
CA PHE A 88 -10.85 4.26 -9.99
C PHE A 88 -9.42 4.39 -10.54
N VAL A 89 -8.57 3.39 -10.36
CA VAL A 89 -7.17 3.44 -10.80
C VAL A 89 -7.08 3.71 -12.30
N ILE A 90 -7.74 2.94 -13.13
CA ILE A 90 -7.64 3.08 -14.60
C ILE A 90 -8.16 4.43 -15.11
N PRO A 91 -9.32 4.95 -14.70
CA PRO A 91 -9.75 6.29 -15.10
C PRO A 91 -8.76 7.41 -14.72
N VAL A 92 -8.18 7.36 -13.51
CA VAL A 92 -7.19 8.37 -13.06
C VAL A 92 -5.88 8.23 -13.83
N PHE A 93 -5.39 7.00 -14.03
CA PHE A 93 -4.20 6.67 -14.79
C PHE A 93 -4.28 7.15 -16.24
N GLU A 94 -5.39 6.88 -16.94
CA GLU A 94 -5.63 7.34 -18.29
C GLU A 94 -5.80 8.88 -18.36
N GLY A 95 -6.42 9.47 -17.33
CA GLY A 95 -6.57 10.91 -17.18
C GLY A 95 -5.21 11.62 -17.06
N ALA A 96 -4.27 11.03 -16.31
CA ALA A 96 -2.91 11.55 -16.16
C ALA A 96 -2.15 11.53 -17.49
N LEU A 97 -2.17 10.40 -18.20
CA LEU A 97 -1.54 10.28 -19.51
C LEU A 97 -2.14 11.28 -20.49
N ALA A 98 -3.47 11.40 -20.56
CA ALA A 98 -4.16 12.35 -21.41
C ALA A 98 -3.84 13.82 -21.08
N ALA A 99 -3.54 14.13 -19.83
CA ALA A 99 -3.09 15.47 -19.42
C ALA A 99 -1.61 15.73 -19.74
N GLY A 100 -0.82 14.69 -20.02
CA GLY A 100 0.62 14.78 -20.16
C GLY A 100 1.34 14.95 -18.81
N ALA A 101 0.75 14.46 -17.72
CA ALA A 101 1.31 14.45 -16.39
C ALA A 101 1.90 13.08 -16.04
N ASP A 102 2.90 13.05 -15.14
CA ASP A 102 3.35 11.82 -14.51
C ASP A 102 2.31 11.34 -13.49
N TYR A 103 2.28 10.04 -13.20
CA TYR A 103 1.27 9.39 -12.36
C TYR A 103 1.93 8.62 -11.21
N LEU A 104 1.27 8.64 -10.06
CA LEU A 104 1.62 7.81 -8.91
C LEU A 104 0.33 7.22 -8.32
N ASP A 105 0.42 5.99 -7.79
CA ASP A 105 -0.62 5.38 -6.97
C ASP A 105 -0.03 4.60 -5.79
N MET A 106 -0.91 4.17 -4.90
CA MET A 106 -0.59 3.38 -3.71
C MET A 106 -1.37 2.05 -3.69
N ALA A 107 -2.06 1.77 -4.78
CA ALA A 107 -2.72 0.51 -5.10
C ALA A 107 -2.88 0.43 -6.62
N MET A 108 -2.72 -0.75 -7.18
CA MET A 108 -2.79 -0.96 -8.63
C MET A 108 -4.21 -1.34 -9.09
N SER A 109 -4.39 -1.52 -10.40
CA SER A 109 -5.68 -1.97 -10.96
C SER A 109 -6.04 -3.36 -10.44
N LEU A 110 -7.34 -3.57 -10.20
CA LEU A 110 -7.87 -4.78 -9.59
C LEU A 110 -7.62 -6.03 -10.44
N SER A 111 -7.47 -7.15 -9.75
CA SER A 111 -7.39 -8.48 -10.34
C SER A 111 -8.77 -9.05 -10.71
N THR A 112 -8.76 -10.13 -11.47
CA THR A 112 -9.94 -10.98 -11.69
C THR A 112 -9.49 -12.43 -11.61
N PRO A 113 -9.97 -13.21 -10.63
CA PRO A 113 -9.59 -14.60 -10.47
C PRO A 113 -9.89 -15.44 -11.72
N HIS A 114 -9.07 -16.49 -11.95
CA HIS A 114 -9.30 -17.43 -13.05
C HIS A 114 -10.65 -18.14 -12.88
N PRO A 115 -11.55 -18.15 -13.90
CA PRO A 115 -12.94 -18.58 -13.71
C PRO A 115 -13.11 -20.06 -13.35
N GLU A 116 -12.18 -20.92 -13.77
CA GLU A 116 -12.27 -22.37 -13.54
C GLU A 116 -11.28 -22.89 -12.49
N ARG A 117 -10.10 -22.26 -12.38
CA ARG A 117 -8.99 -22.73 -11.55
C ARG A 117 -8.39 -21.62 -10.70
N PRO A 118 -9.20 -20.89 -9.89
CA PRO A 118 -8.77 -19.70 -9.20
C PRO A 118 -7.65 -19.95 -8.17
N HIS A 119 -7.49 -21.18 -7.68
CA HIS A 119 -6.49 -21.51 -6.65
C HIS A 119 -5.24 -22.21 -7.19
N THR A 120 -5.03 -22.21 -8.50
CA THR A 120 -3.85 -22.80 -9.13
C THR A 120 -3.29 -21.94 -10.27
N GLU A 121 -4.13 -21.17 -10.92
CA GLU A 121 -3.77 -20.32 -12.06
C GLU A 121 -4.28 -18.89 -11.86
N PRO A 122 -3.44 -17.90 -12.10
CA PRO A 122 -3.89 -16.51 -12.06
C PRO A 122 -4.81 -16.22 -13.25
N GLY A 123 -5.82 -15.40 -13.00
CA GLY A 123 -6.58 -14.74 -14.05
C GLY A 123 -5.90 -13.44 -14.50
N VAL A 124 -6.64 -12.33 -14.51
CA VAL A 124 -6.05 -10.98 -14.60
C VAL A 124 -5.43 -10.67 -13.24
N LYS A 125 -4.15 -10.31 -13.21
CA LYS A 125 -3.44 -9.98 -11.97
C LYS A 125 -3.58 -8.48 -11.66
N LEU A 126 -3.36 -8.13 -10.39
CA LEU A 126 -3.24 -6.73 -9.98
C LEU A 126 -2.24 -6.01 -10.90
N GLY A 127 -2.61 -4.83 -11.41
CA GLY A 127 -1.75 -3.99 -12.22
C GLY A 127 -1.49 -4.46 -13.67
N ASP A 128 -2.03 -5.57 -14.13
CA ASP A 128 -1.80 -6.06 -15.50
C ASP A 128 -2.17 -5.01 -16.55
N ASP A 129 -3.28 -4.29 -16.37
CA ASP A 129 -3.74 -3.24 -17.30
C ASP A 129 -2.77 -2.04 -17.33
N GLN A 130 -2.26 -1.64 -16.17
CA GLN A 130 -1.29 -0.55 -16.07
C GLN A 130 0.06 -0.95 -16.68
N LEU A 131 0.57 -2.13 -16.33
CA LEU A 131 1.85 -2.63 -16.85
C LEU A 131 1.84 -2.85 -18.36
N ALA A 132 0.69 -3.27 -18.92
CA ALA A 132 0.52 -3.41 -20.37
C ALA A 132 0.60 -2.05 -21.11
N ALA A 133 0.37 -0.94 -20.42
CA ALA A 133 0.44 0.40 -21.00
C ALA A 133 1.88 0.98 -21.02
N THR A 134 2.90 0.26 -20.55
CA THR A 134 4.28 0.75 -20.40
C THR A 134 4.79 1.46 -21.65
N GLN A 135 4.63 0.87 -22.83
CA GLN A 135 5.09 1.47 -24.10
C GLN A 135 4.40 2.82 -24.39
N ARG A 136 3.10 2.95 -24.12
CA ARG A 136 2.36 4.21 -24.32
C ARG A 136 2.89 5.34 -23.44
N TRP A 137 3.27 5.02 -22.18
CA TRP A 137 3.87 5.95 -21.24
C TRP A 137 5.29 6.34 -21.62
N GLU A 138 6.09 5.38 -22.14
CA GLU A 138 7.44 5.63 -22.67
C GLU A 138 7.37 6.56 -23.90
N GLU A 139 6.49 6.27 -24.86
CA GLU A 139 6.29 7.10 -26.06
C GLU A 139 5.84 8.52 -25.72
N ALA A 140 5.07 8.68 -24.65
CA ALA A 140 4.68 10.00 -24.13
C ALA A 140 5.79 10.71 -23.35
N GLY A 141 6.92 10.02 -23.07
CA GLY A 141 8.00 10.54 -22.22
C GLY A 141 7.55 10.80 -20.77
N ARG A 142 6.60 10.00 -20.26
CA ARG A 142 6.01 10.14 -18.93
C ARG A 142 6.27 8.92 -18.06
N LEU A 143 6.28 9.14 -16.74
CA LEU A 143 6.43 8.11 -15.73
C LEU A 143 5.06 7.82 -15.09
N ALA A 144 4.72 6.53 -14.97
CA ALA A 144 3.73 6.05 -14.04
C ALA A 144 4.46 5.21 -12.97
N LEU A 145 4.61 5.76 -11.77
CA LEU A 145 5.16 5.06 -10.61
C LEU A 145 4.00 4.40 -9.87
N VAL A 146 3.85 3.09 -10.07
CA VAL A 146 2.75 2.32 -9.51
C VAL A 146 3.16 1.64 -8.20
N GLY A 147 2.24 1.56 -7.25
CA GLY A 147 2.48 0.90 -5.99
C GLY A 147 3.52 1.61 -5.11
N ILE A 148 3.36 2.91 -4.79
CA ILE A 148 4.28 3.66 -3.93
C ILE A 148 3.61 4.10 -2.61
N GLY A 149 2.91 3.15 -1.96
CA GLY A 149 2.41 3.29 -0.60
C GLY A 149 3.34 2.68 0.44
N VAL A 150 2.78 2.15 1.51
CA VAL A 150 3.53 1.34 2.47
C VAL A 150 3.68 -0.08 1.95
N GLU A 151 2.57 -0.70 1.64
CA GLU A 151 2.40 -1.95 0.91
C GLU A 151 1.22 -1.76 -0.05
N PRO A 152 1.49 -1.79 -1.33
CA PRO A 152 2.78 -1.85 -2.02
C PRO A 152 3.60 -0.56 -1.87
N GLY A 153 4.94 -0.69 -1.90
CA GLY A 153 5.87 0.44 -2.01
C GLY A 153 7.12 0.35 -1.17
N LEU A 154 7.00 0.44 0.16
CA LEU A 154 8.19 0.47 1.01
C LEU A 154 8.94 -0.87 1.00
N SER A 155 8.23 -2.00 1.00
CA SER A 155 8.88 -3.31 0.86
C SER A 155 9.51 -3.53 -0.51
N ASP A 156 8.98 -2.90 -1.56
CA ASP A 156 9.61 -2.90 -2.90
C ASP A 156 10.93 -2.11 -2.87
N VAL A 157 10.99 -0.97 -2.19
CA VAL A 157 12.24 -0.23 -1.94
C VAL A 157 13.23 -1.08 -1.12
N PHE A 158 12.75 -1.80 -0.09
CA PHE A 158 13.59 -2.73 0.68
C PHE A 158 14.11 -3.88 -0.18
N ALA A 159 13.32 -4.40 -1.12
CA ALA A 159 13.76 -5.45 -2.04
C ALA A 159 14.92 -4.96 -2.93
N ARG A 160 14.83 -3.73 -3.46
CA ARG A 160 15.92 -3.11 -4.21
C ARG A 160 17.16 -2.94 -3.33
N TYR A 161 17.00 -2.42 -2.12
CA TYR A 161 18.10 -2.26 -1.18
C TYR A 161 18.78 -3.59 -0.83
N ALA A 162 18.00 -4.64 -0.55
CA ALA A 162 18.52 -5.96 -0.25
C ALA A 162 19.33 -6.55 -1.41
N ALA A 163 18.82 -6.45 -2.64
CA ALA A 163 19.52 -6.92 -3.83
C ALA A 163 20.82 -6.17 -4.09
N ASP A 164 20.81 -4.86 -3.93
CA ASP A 164 22.00 -4.05 -4.25
C ASP A 164 23.07 -4.08 -3.16
N HIS A 165 22.69 -4.25 -1.89
CA HIS A 165 23.61 -4.04 -0.77
C HIS A 165 23.82 -5.25 0.14
N LEU A 166 22.86 -6.17 0.25
CA LEU A 166 22.91 -7.21 1.26
C LEU A 166 23.15 -8.62 0.70
N PHE A 167 22.58 -8.96 -0.45
CA PHE A 167 22.58 -10.31 -0.99
C PHE A 167 23.33 -10.40 -2.32
N GLY A 168 24.04 -11.51 -2.52
CA GLY A 168 24.57 -11.95 -3.80
C GLY A 168 23.56 -12.80 -4.58
N GLN A 169 22.71 -13.57 -3.85
CA GLN A 169 21.63 -14.37 -4.40
C GLN A 169 20.46 -14.37 -3.41
N ILE A 170 19.26 -14.11 -3.91
CA ILE A 170 18.03 -14.08 -3.10
C ILE A 170 17.24 -15.36 -3.35
N GLU A 171 16.98 -16.12 -2.29
CA GLU A 171 16.10 -17.30 -2.32
C GLU A 171 14.65 -16.89 -2.19
N GLU A 172 14.32 -16.04 -1.21
CA GLU A 172 12.96 -15.55 -1.03
C GLU A 172 12.93 -14.06 -0.64
N LEU A 173 12.02 -13.33 -1.27
CA LEU A 173 11.49 -12.04 -0.84
C LEU A 173 10.10 -12.28 -0.27
N GLY A 174 9.93 -12.07 1.00
CA GLY A 174 8.67 -12.28 1.68
C GLY A 174 8.22 -11.03 2.40
N THR A 175 7.25 -10.31 1.86
CA THR A 175 6.63 -9.20 2.59
C THR A 175 5.89 -9.76 3.81
N ARG A 176 6.11 -9.16 4.95
CA ARG A 176 5.48 -9.50 6.24
C ARG A 176 5.03 -8.22 6.92
N ASP A 177 3.73 -8.08 6.99
CA ASP A 177 3.05 -6.97 7.65
C ASP A 177 2.38 -7.45 8.91
N GLY A 178 2.42 -6.64 9.98
CA GLY A 178 1.75 -6.99 11.22
C GLY A 178 1.59 -5.80 12.16
N SER A 179 0.77 -5.99 13.18
CA SER A 179 0.49 -4.93 14.16
C SER A 179 0.06 -5.51 15.51
N ASN A 180 0.11 -4.67 16.54
CA ASN A 180 -0.56 -4.90 17.82
C ASN A 180 -1.60 -3.79 18.10
N LEU A 181 -2.25 -3.30 17.04
CA LEU A 181 -3.22 -2.22 17.13
C LEU A 181 -4.49 -2.67 17.85
N VAL A 182 -4.95 -1.84 18.77
CA VAL A 182 -6.20 -2.03 19.50
C VAL A 182 -7.05 -0.77 19.37
N VAL A 183 -8.30 -0.94 18.96
CA VAL A 183 -9.28 0.15 18.90
C VAL A 183 -10.31 -0.04 20.02
N ARG A 184 -10.61 1.05 20.73
CA ARG A 184 -11.59 1.03 21.83
C ARG A 184 -12.78 1.94 21.51
N ASP A 185 -13.97 1.50 21.95
CA ASP A 185 -15.17 2.34 21.88
C ASP A 185 -15.18 3.42 22.97
N ASP A 186 -16.27 4.20 23.02
CA ASP A 186 -16.42 5.27 24.00
C ASP A 186 -16.59 4.76 25.45
N LYS A 187 -16.79 3.46 25.65
CA LYS A 187 -16.84 2.79 26.96
C LYS A 187 -15.50 2.19 27.36
N GLY A 188 -14.50 2.23 26.48
CA GLY A 188 -13.19 1.64 26.70
C GLY A 188 -13.11 0.14 26.33
N GLU A 189 -14.16 -0.44 25.76
CA GLU A 189 -14.17 -1.84 25.34
C GLU A 189 -13.48 -1.99 23.99
N GLU A 190 -12.74 -3.09 23.80
CA GLU A 190 -12.13 -3.42 22.52
C GLU A 190 -13.20 -3.73 21.47
N VAL A 191 -13.05 -3.12 20.30
CA VAL A 191 -13.97 -3.31 19.18
C VAL A 191 -13.21 -3.76 17.93
N PHE A 192 -13.87 -4.59 17.14
CA PHE A 192 -13.37 -4.93 15.82
C PHE A 192 -13.45 -3.69 14.93
N ALA A 193 -12.30 -3.20 14.51
CA ALA A 193 -12.21 -2.07 13.58
C ALA A 193 -11.01 -2.29 12.66
N PRO A 194 -11.22 -2.34 11.34
CA PRO A 194 -10.12 -2.41 10.41
C PRO A 194 -9.32 -1.10 10.43
N SER A 195 -8.01 -1.20 10.46
CA SER A 195 -7.11 -0.03 10.42
C SER A 195 -7.03 0.61 9.03
N PHE A 196 -7.55 -0.06 8.02
CA PHE A 196 -7.64 0.38 6.63
C PHE A 196 -9.05 0.13 6.06
N SER A 197 -9.28 0.40 4.76
CA SER A 197 -10.56 0.15 4.11
C SER A 197 -10.94 -1.33 4.21
N ILE A 198 -12.03 -1.64 4.91
CA ILE A 198 -12.50 -3.03 5.00
C ILE A 198 -12.90 -3.59 3.64
N TRP A 199 -13.35 -2.73 2.72
CA TRP A 199 -13.68 -3.14 1.36
C TRP A 199 -12.44 -3.68 0.65
N THR A 200 -11.32 -2.95 0.73
CA THR A 200 -10.02 -3.34 0.17
C THR A 200 -9.45 -4.56 0.90
N THR A 201 -9.51 -4.59 2.23
CA THR A 201 -9.05 -5.74 3.03
C THR A 201 -9.79 -7.04 2.68
N ILE A 202 -11.11 -6.97 2.43
CA ILE A 202 -11.89 -8.13 1.96
C ILE A 202 -11.40 -8.58 0.58
N GLU A 203 -11.14 -7.65 -0.34
CA GLU A 203 -10.61 -7.96 -1.68
C GLU A 203 -9.27 -8.69 -1.58
N GLU A 204 -8.30 -8.10 -0.93
CA GLU A 204 -6.94 -8.64 -0.77
C GLU A 204 -6.92 -10.00 -0.06
N CYS A 205 -7.68 -10.14 1.02
CA CYS A 205 -7.63 -11.33 1.86
C CYS A 205 -8.45 -12.51 1.35
N LEU A 206 -9.50 -12.27 0.56
CA LEU A 206 -10.40 -13.33 0.09
C LEU A 206 -10.21 -13.68 -1.40
N ASN A 207 -9.52 -12.86 -2.16
CA ASN A 207 -9.05 -13.25 -3.47
C ASN A 207 -7.93 -14.30 -3.36
N PRO A 208 -7.75 -15.14 -4.39
CA PRO A 208 -6.68 -16.13 -4.43
C PRO A 208 -5.30 -15.46 -4.41
N PRO A 209 -4.48 -15.61 -3.36
CA PRO A 209 -3.16 -15.01 -3.29
C PRO A 209 -2.26 -15.52 -4.43
N VAL A 210 -1.55 -14.59 -5.03
CA VAL A 210 -0.54 -14.89 -6.06
C VAL A 210 0.80 -15.12 -5.39
N ILE A 211 1.53 -16.12 -5.87
CA ILE A 211 2.91 -16.43 -5.49
C ILE A 211 3.76 -16.44 -6.76
N TRP A 212 4.99 -15.98 -6.65
CA TRP A 212 6.00 -16.11 -7.70
C TRP A 212 7.05 -17.16 -7.35
N GLU A 213 7.36 -18.02 -8.30
CA GLU A 213 8.53 -18.90 -8.27
C GLU A 213 9.25 -18.85 -9.64
N LYS A 214 10.55 -18.65 -9.62
CA LYS A 214 11.36 -18.41 -10.84
C LYS A 214 11.18 -19.49 -11.91
N ASP A 215 11.08 -20.75 -11.49
CA ASP A 215 10.95 -21.90 -12.39
C ASP A 215 9.50 -22.17 -12.82
N ARG A 216 8.52 -21.56 -12.16
CA ARG A 216 7.08 -21.79 -12.38
C ARG A 216 6.34 -20.57 -12.92
N GLY A 217 6.86 -19.37 -12.62
CA GLY A 217 6.13 -18.12 -12.84
C GLY A 217 5.13 -17.82 -11.74
N TRP A 218 4.17 -16.96 -12.05
CA TRP A 218 3.05 -16.65 -11.14
C TRP A 218 2.04 -17.76 -11.11
N PHE A 219 1.61 -18.14 -9.93
CA PHE A 219 0.52 -19.07 -9.68
C PHE A 219 -0.28 -18.62 -8.46
N THR A 220 -1.47 -19.16 -8.28
CA THR A 220 -2.35 -18.82 -7.16
C THR A 220 -2.48 -20.00 -6.18
N THR A 221 -2.91 -19.64 -4.97
CA THR A 221 -3.25 -20.61 -3.92
C THR A 221 -4.61 -20.26 -3.32
N ALA A 222 -5.09 -21.09 -2.39
CA ALA A 222 -6.30 -20.75 -1.63
C ALA A 222 -6.03 -19.56 -0.68
N PRO A 223 -7.01 -18.69 -0.42
CA PRO A 223 -6.91 -17.66 0.61
C PRO A 223 -6.44 -18.21 1.96
N PHE A 224 -5.65 -17.43 2.68
CA PHE A 224 -5.06 -17.82 3.97
C PHE A 224 -4.15 -19.06 3.93
N SER A 225 -3.56 -19.36 2.79
CA SER A 225 -2.60 -20.46 2.64
C SER A 225 -1.28 -20.18 3.35
N GLU A 226 -0.51 -21.24 3.58
CA GLU A 226 0.83 -21.20 4.21
C GLU A 226 0.86 -20.37 5.51
N PRO A 227 0.01 -20.65 6.51
CA PRO A 227 0.02 -19.88 7.75
C PRO A 227 1.36 -20.04 8.47
N GLU A 228 1.83 -18.96 9.06
CA GLU A 228 3.04 -18.94 9.90
C GLU A 228 2.87 -17.96 11.05
N VAL A 229 3.66 -18.11 12.11
CA VAL A 229 3.76 -17.12 13.18
C VAL A 229 5.05 -16.35 12.97
N PHE A 230 4.94 -15.06 12.68
CA PHE A 230 6.08 -14.18 12.49
C PHE A 230 6.29 -13.31 13.73
N ASP A 231 7.56 -13.16 14.15
CA ASP A 231 7.93 -12.34 15.31
C ASP A 231 8.33 -10.95 14.83
N PHE A 232 7.44 -9.98 15.07
CA PHE A 232 7.64 -8.59 14.65
C PHE A 232 8.45 -7.81 15.67
N PRO A 233 9.31 -6.87 15.22
CA PRO A 233 10.18 -6.09 16.08
C PRO A 233 9.44 -5.06 16.92
N GLU A 234 10.19 -4.34 17.75
CA GLU A 234 9.77 -3.18 18.55
C GLU A 234 8.57 -3.42 19.48
N GLY A 235 8.43 -4.67 19.98
CA GLY A 235 7.40 -5.03 20.95
C GLY A 235 6.03 -5.33 20.35
N ILE A 236 5.89 -5.41 19.03
CA ILE A 236 4.68 -5.92 18.38
C ILE A 236 4.51 -7.40 18.69
N GLY A 237 5.62 -8.19 18.58
CA GLY A 237 5.64 -9.60 18.97
C GLY A 237 5.10 -10.53 17.91
N LYS A 238 4.64 -11.72 18.34
CA LYS A 238 4.26 -12.82 17.46
C LYS A 238 2.83 -12.65 16.94
N VAL A 239 2.69 -12.63 15.62
CA VAL A 239 1.39 -12.54 14.93
C VAL A 239 1.27 -13.65 13.90
N GLU A 240 0.09 -14.25 13.79
CA GLU A 240 -0.22 -15.21 12.73
C GLU A 240 -0.35 -14.49 11.40
N CYS A 241 0.47 -14.90 10.42
CA CYS A 241 0.51 -14.37 9.07
C CYS A 241 0.03 -15.42 8.07
N VAL A 242 -0.68 -14.98 7.04
CA VAL A 242 -1.22 -15.84 5.98
C VAL A 242 -1.02 -15.18 4.62
N ASN A 243 -0.89 -16.00 3.56
CA ASN A 243 -0.84 -15.46 2.20
C ASN A 243 -2.14 -14.72 1.87
N VAL A 244 -1.99 -13.54 1.29
CA VAL A 244 -3.06 -12.74 0.71
C VAL A 244 -2.64 -12.26 -0.69
N GLU A 245 -3.59 -11.81 -1.50
CA GLU A 245 -3.27 -11.20 -2.79
C GLU A 245 -2.67 -9.82 -2.56
N HIS A 246 -1.49 -9.53 -3.17
CA HIS A 246 -0.86 -8.22 -3.03
C HIS A 246 0.11 -7.91 -4.19
N GLU A 247 0.35 -6.64 -4.44
CA GLU A 247 1.06 -6.11 -5.60
C GLU A 247 2.54 -6.43 -5.65
N GLU A 248 3.23 -6.52 -4.51
CA GLU A 248 4.68 -6.78 -4.41
C GLU A 248 5.08 -8.08 -5.10
N VAL A 249 4.21 -9.09 -5.03
CA VAL A 249 4.44 -10.37 -5.69
C VAL A 249 4.46 -10.22 -7.22
N LEU A 250 3.81 -9.18 -7.72
CA LEU A 250 3.72 -8.88 -9.16
C LEU A 250 4.78 -7.89 -9.62
N LEU A 251 5.23 -7.01 -8.71
CA LEU A 251 6.21 -5.98 -8.99
C LEU A 251 7.65 -6.49 -8.81
N MET A 252 8.02 -6.97 -7.63
CA MET A 252 9.39 -7.35 -7.29
C MET A 252 10.08 -8.26 -8.32
N PRO A 253 9.42 -9.34 -8.84
CA PRO A 253 10.10 -10.25 -9.80
C PRO A 253 10.46 -9.61 -11.13
N ARG A 254 9.93 -8.43 -11.43
CA ARG A 254 10.21 -7.71 -12.69
C ARG A 254 11.55 -6.98 -12.67
N TRP A 255 12.01 -6.59 -11.49
CA TRP A 255 13.21 -5.76 -11.32
C TRP A 255 14.23 -6.33 -10.34
N VAL A 256 13.83 -7.29 -9.50
CA VAL A 256 14.71 -7.97 -8.54
C VAL A 256 14.74 -9.46 -8.83
N ASP A 257 15.95 -10.01 -9.02
CA ASP A 257 16.14 -11.45 -9.26
C ASP A 257 16.03 -12.21 -7.93
N ALA A 258 14.91 -12.91 -7.74
CA ALA A 258 14.65 -13.75 -6.59
C ALA A 258 14.05 -15.10 -7.05
N ARG A 259 14.26 -16.17 -6.28
CA ARG A 259 13.69 -17.48 -6.62
C ARG A 259 12.22 -17.59 -6.25
N ARG A 260 11.82 -16.94 -5.15
CA ARG A 260 10.44 -16.94 -4.66
C ARG A 260 10.06 -15.55 -4.16
N VAL A 261 8.81 -15.14 -4.39
CA VAL A 261 8.23 -13.91 -3.82
C VAL A 261 6.85 -14.23 -3.24
N THR A 262 6.65 -13.82 -2.01
CA THR A 262 5.39 -14.02 -1.26
C THR A 262 4.98 -12.75 -0.52
N PHE A 263 3.69 -12.61 -0.27
CA PHE A 263 3.15 -11.61 0.65
C PHE A 263 2.29 -12.31 1.71
N LYS A 264 2.56 -12.03 2.98
CA LYS A 264 1.76 -12.54 4.10
C LYS A 264 1.35 -11.42 5.03
N TYR A 265 0.06 -11.34 5.28
CA TYR A 265 -0.53 -10.35 6.17
C TYR A 265 -0.67 -10.93 7.58
N GLY A 266 -0.15 -10.23 8.57
CA GLY A 266 -0.29 -10.51 10.00
C GLY A 266 -1.62 -10.01 10.54
N LEU A 267 -2.68 -10.75 10.23
CA LEU A 267 -4.05 -10.40 10.62
C LEU A 267 -4.39 -10.87 12.04
N GLY A 268 -3.72 -11.93 12.50
CA GLY A 268 -4.11 -12.64 13.70
C GLY A 268 -5.36 -13.52 13.52
N GLY A 269 -5.48 -14.54 14.37
CA GLY A 269 -6.52 -15.56 14.22
C GLY A 269 -7.95 -15.03 14.31
N ASP A 270 -8.21 -14.03 15.15
CA ASP A 270 -9.54 -13.45 15.34
C ASP A 270 -10.01 -12.71 14.09
N PHE A 271 -9.15 -11.90 13.48
CA PHE A 271 -9.47 -11.19 12.25
C PHE A 271 -9.71 -12.15 11.08
N ILE A 272 -8.85 -13.18 10.92
CA ILE A 272 -9.02 -14.25 9.93
C ILE A 272 -10.37 -14.96 10.15
N GLY A 273 -10.77 -15.22 11.40
CA GLY A 273 -12.05 -15.80 11.76
C GLY A 273 -13.25 -14.98 11.29
N VAL A 274 -13.18 -13.65 11.44
CA VAL A 274 -14.21 -12.73 10.95
C VAL A 274 -14.30 -12.78 9.42
N LEU A 275 -13.17 -12.70 8.70
CA LEU A 275 -13.17 -12.76 7.22
C LEU A 275 -13.72 -14.08 6.69
N ARG A 276 -13.36 -15.21 7.29
CA ARG A 276 -13.92 -16.54 6.94
C ARG A 276 -15.43 -16.59 7.16
N THR A 277 -15.93 -15.97 8.23
CA THR A 277 -17.36 -15.90 8.52
C THR A 277 -18.10 -15.06 7.48
N LEU A 278 -17.56 -13.88 7.12
CA LEU A 278 -18.11 -13.03 6.05
C LEU A 278 -18.20 -13.81 4.72
N HIS A 279 -17.14 -14.53 4.38
CA HIS A 279 -17.09 -15.35 3.17
C HIS A 279 -18.13 -16.50 3.19
N ALA A 280 -18.21 -17.25 4.29
CA ALA A 280 -19.17 -18.34 4.46
C ALA A 280 -20.63 -17.87 4.35
N LEU A 281 -20.91 -16.63 4.77
CA LEU A 281 -22.23 -16.00 4.67
C LEU A 281 -22.46 -15.32 3.32
N GLY A 282 -21.44 -15.20 2.46
CA GLY A 282 -21.50 -14.48 1.18
C GLY A 282 -21.61 -12.97 1.35
N LEU A 283 -21.17 -12.44 2.50
CA LEU A 283 -21.16 -11.01 2.81
C LEU A 283 -19.96 -10.26 2.19
N ASP A 284 -18.99 -10.98 1.66
CA ASP A 284 -17.85 -10.50 0.88
C ASP A 284 -18.18 -10.16 -0.58
N ARG A 285 -19.38 -10.56 -1.06
CA ARG A 285 -19.75 -10.42 -2.48
C ARG A 285 -20.10 -8.98 -2.85
N THR A 286 -19.65 -8.58 -4.05
CA THR A 286 -20.03 -7.30 -4.67
C THR A 286 -21.30 -7.40 -5.51
N GLN A 287 -21.69 -8.61 -5.95
CA GLN A 287 -22.90 -8.83 -6.70
C GLN A 287 -24.13 -8.46 -5.87
N LYS A 288 -24.95 -7.56 -6.40
CA LYS A 288 -26.14 -7.07 -5.71
C LYS A 288 -27.16 -8.16 -5.46
N VAL A 289 -27.73 -8.15 -4.26
CA VAL A 289 -28.85 -9.01 -3.84
C VAL A 289 -30.07 -8.15 -3.53
N SER A 290 -31.28 -8.71 -3.71
CA SER A 290 -32.51 -7.98 -3.40
C SER A 290 -32.89 -8.15 -1.93
N VAL A 291 -33.00 -7.04 -1.20
CA VAL A 291 -33.45 -6.99 0.20
C VAL A 291 -34.64 -6.02 0.30
N GLY A 292 -35.84 -6.54 0.55
CA GLY A 292 -37.04 -5.69 0.62
C GLY A 292 -37.32 -4.90 -0.67
N GLY A 293 -36.92 -5.39 -1.83
CA GLY A 293 -37.08 -4.72 -3.13
C GLY A 293 -35.97 -3.74 -3.50
N ILE A 294 -34.98 -3.52 -2.61
CA ILE A 294 -33.80 -2.68 -2.86
C ILE A 294 -32.63 -3.58 -3.26
N GLN A 295 -31.88 -3.18 -4.26
CA GLN A 295 -30.65 -3.87 -4.70
C GLN A 295 -29.46 -3.34 -3.90
N VAL A 296 -28.84 -4.20 -3.09
CA VAL A 296 -27.69 -3.85 -2.23
C VAL A 296 -26.51 -4.80 -2.49
N SER A 297 -25.29 -4.28 -2.46
CA SER A 297 -24.07 -5.08 -2.42
C SER A 297 -23.82 -5.52 -0.97
N PRO A 298 -23.70 -6.84 -0.69
CA PRO A 298 -23.42 -7.31 0.67
C PRO A 298 -22.14 -6.71 1.25
N ARG A 299 -21.06 -6.64 0.48
CA ARG A 299 -19.77 -6.04 0.90
C ARG A 299 -19.92 -4.56 1.27
N ASP A 300 -20.69 -3.78 0.50
CA ASP A 300 -20.93 -2.37 0.80
C ASP A 300 -21.71 -2.18 2.11
N VAL A 301 -22.62 -3.12 2.44
CA VAL A 301 -23.32 -3.12 3.72
C VAL A 301 -22.36 -3.40 4.87
N VAL A 302 -21.46 -4.38 4.73
CA VAL A 302 -20.43 -4.67 5.74
C VAL A 302 -19.55 -3.44 5.95
N ALA A 303 -19.07 -2.84 4.88
CA ALA A 303 -18.25 -1.63 4.97
C ALA A 303 -18.96 -0.47 5.67
N ALA A 304 -20.25 -0.27 5.38
CA ALA A 304 -21.06 0.77 6.01
C ALA A 304 -21.38 0.53 7.51
N CYS A 305 -21.30 -0.73 7.97
CA CYS A 305 -21.53 -1.10 9.38
C CYS A 305 -20.29 -0.93 10.27
N LEU A 306 -19.11 -0.78 9.69
CA LEU A 306 -17.85 -0.70 10.44
C LEU A 306 -17.40 0.75 10.64
N PRO A 307 -16.60 1.02 11.68
CA PRO A 307 -16.02 2.34 11.88
C PRO A 307 -15.18 2.78 10.67
N ASP A 308 -15.28 4.06 10.31
CA ASP A 308 -14.43 4.65 9.27
C ASP A 308 -12.97 4.71 9.75
N PRO A 309 -12.00 4.07 9.07
CA PRO A 309 -10.59 4.10 9.43
C PRO A 309 -10.00 5.50 9.58
N ALA A 310 -10.53 6.49 8.88
CA ALA A 310 -10.09 7.88 8.99
C ALA A 310 -10.41 8.51 10.37
N THR A 311 -11.38 7.95 11.11
CA THR A 311 -11.89 8.52 12.37
C THR A 311 -11.46 7.76 13.62
N ILE A 312 -10.91 6.55 13.49
CA ILE A 312 -10.56 5.70 14.65
C ILE A 312 -9.23 6.06 15.31
N GLY A 313 -8.37 6.85 14.66
CA GLY A 313 -7.03 7.16 15.13
C GLY A 313 -6.95 7.62 16.60
N PRO A 314 -7.82 8.53 17.09
CA PRO A 314 -7.82 8.97 18.50
C PRO A 314 -8.16 7.87 19.52
N ARG A 315 -8.77 6.77 19.07
CA ARG A 315 -9.19 5.63 19.90
C ARG A 315 -8.36 4.37 19.66
N MET A 316 -7.29 4.51 18.85
CA MET A 316 -6.37 3.44 18.51
C MET A 316 -5.09 3.59 19.29
N THR A 317 -4.57 2.48 19.81
CA THR A 317 -3.26 2.38 20.46
C THR A 317 -2.46 1.25 19.83
N GLY A 318 -1.12 1.29 20.00
CA GLY A 318 -0.22 0.27 19.47
C GLY A 318 0.55 0.73 18.23
N LYS A 319 1.18 -0.22 17.57
CA LYS A 319 2.10 0.00 16.45
C LYS A 319 1.73 -0.87 15.26
N THR A 320 2.04 -0.36 14.07
CA THR A 320 2.04 -1.13 12.82
C THR A 320 3.46 -1.32 12.33
N CYS A 321 3.74 -2.44 11.71
CA CYS A 321 5.03 -2.80 11.10
C CYS A 321 4.77 -3.29 9.68
N ALA A 322 5.46 -2.69 8.74
CA ALA A 322 5.56 -3.15 7.36
C ALA A 322 7.01 -3.52 7.08
N GLY A 323 7.26 -4.60 6.33
CA GLY A 323 8.63 -4.97 6.06
C GLY A 323 8.84 -6.18 5.18
N LEU A 324 10.09 -6.37 4.79
CA LEU A 324 10.53 -7.41 3.89
C LEU A 324 11.47 -8.39 4.60
N TRP A 325 11.05 -9.62 4.70
CA TRP A 325 11.88 -10.75 5.11
C TRP A 325 12.61 -11.30 3.87
N VAL A 326 13.94 -11.39 3.96
CA VAL A 326 14.78 -11.81 2.85
C VAL A 326 15.69 -12.95 3.29
N THR A 327 15.72 -14.01 2.50
CA THR A 327 16.64 -15.14 2.67
C THR A 327 17.49 -15.36 1.44
N GLY A 328 18.69 -15.89 1.63
CA GLY A 328 19.57 -16.22 0.50
C GLY A 328 21.04 -16.32 0.90
N THR A 329 21.88 -15.98 -0.05
CA THR A 329 23.35 -15.91 0.15
C THR A 329 23.77 -14.45 0.20
N GLY A 330 24.40 -14.04 1.28
CA GLY A 330 24.98 -12.70 1.42
C GLY A 330 26.07 -12.41 0.40
N LYS A 331 26.46 -11.15 0.27
CA LYS A 331 27.57 -10.76 -0.66
C LYS A 331 28.92 -11.34 -0.27
N ASP A 332 29.07 -11.77 0.97
CA ASP A 332 30.24 -12.50 1.49
C ASP A 332 30.21 -14.02 1.20
N GLY A 333 29.15 -14.52 0.59
CA GLY A 333 28.94 -15.92 0.26
C GLY A 333 28.33 -16.76 1.40
N SER A 334 28.04 -16.18 2.56
CA SER A 334 27.40 -16.88 3.69
C SER A 334 25.89 -16.96 3.52
N ALA A 335 25.25 -17.99 4.16
CA ALA A 335 23.80 -18.00 4.27
C ALA A 335 23.35 -16.82 5.14
N ARG A 336 22.36 -16.09 4.68
CA ARG A 336 21.85 -14.88 5.34
C ARG A 336 20.35 -14.83 5.39
N GLU A 337 19.81 -14.32 6.49
CA GLU A 337 18.40 -14.06 6.69
C GLU A 337 18.25 -12.72 7.39
N VAL A 338 17.47 -11.80 6.82
CA VAL A 338 17.24 -10.47 7.39
C VAL A 338 15.76 -10.11 7.33
N TYR A 339 15.34 -9.22 8.21
CA TYR A 339 14.07 -8.52 8.13
C TYR A 339 14.34 -7.01 8.09
N LEU A 340 14.02 -6.38 6.96
CA LEU A 340 14.03 -4.93 6.81
C LEU A 340 12.64 -4.43 7.16
N TYR A 341 12.52 -3.45 8.03
CA TYR A 341 11.22 -3.06 8.57
C TYR A 341 11.10 -1.58 8.86
N HIS A 342 9.86 -1.14 8.90
CA HIS A 342 9.46 0.20 9.31
C HIS A 342 8.28 0.12 10.26
N VAL A 343 8.47 0.60 11.49
CA VAL A 343 7.45 0.59 12.54
C VAL A 343 6.94 2.00 12.78
N VAL A 344 5.62 2.14 12.89
CA VAL A 344 4.97 3.41 13.21
C VAL A 344 4.05 3.24 14.42
N ASP A 345 4.28 4.06 15.44
CA ASP A 345 3.46 4.16 16.63
C ASP A 345 2.26 5.10 16.39
N ASN A 346 1.05 4.66 16.77
CA ASN A 346 -0.16 5.44 16.51
C ASN A 346 -0.22 6.74 17.33
N GLU A 347 0.21 6.74 18.58
CA GLU A 347 0.20 7.96 19.40
C GLU A 347 1.15 9.02 18.82
N TRP A 348 2.32 8.57 18.34
CA TRP A 348 3.26 9.46 17.66
C TRP A 348 2.63 10.04 16.36
N ALA A 349 2.08 9.19 15.50
CA ALA A 349 1.51 9.63 14.23
C ALA A 349 0.32 10.60 14.43
N MET A 350 -0.53 10.31 15.40
CA MET A 350 -1.64 11.19 15.75
C MET A 350 -1.17 12.53 16.32
N ARG A 351 -0.16 12.54 17.19
CA ARG A 351 0.38 13.77 17.79
C ARG A 351 1.07 14.65 16.75
N GLU A 352 1.91 14.07 15.90
CA GLU A 352 2.74 14.84 14.95
C GLU A 352 1.96 15.26 13.71
N TYR A 353 1.04 14.40 13.23
CA TYR A 353 0.36 14.59 11.93
C TYR A 353 -1.17 14.62 12.02
N GLY A 354 -1.75 14.13 13.11
CA GLY A 354 -3.20 13.99 13.25
C GLY A 354 -3.78 12.93 12.31
N ALA A 355 -2.96 11.96 11.93
CA ALA A 355 -3.32 10.81 11.11
C ALA A 355 -2.97 9.51 11.85
N GLN A 356 -3.79 8.48 11.77
CA GLN A 356 -3.47 7.19 12.38
C GLN A 356 -2.30 6.53 11.66
N CYS A 357 -1.59 5.62 12.37
CA CYS A 357 -0.27 5.10 11.95
C CYS A 357 -0.26 4.45 10.57
N VAL A 358 -1.25 3.62 10.22
CA VAL A 358 -1.31 2.94 8.90
C VAL A 358 -1.52 3.95 7.78
N VAL A 359 -2.42 4.91 7.98
CA VAL A 359 -2.69 5.99 7.01
C VAL A 359 -1.46 6.87 6.81
N TRP A 360 -0.78 7.24 7.91
CA TRP A 360 0.45 8.03 7.83
C TRP A 360 1.57 7.25 7.12
N GLN A 361 1.74 5.97 7.45
CA GLN A 361 2.76 5.11 6.87
C GLN A 361 2.56 4.91 5.36
N THR A 362 1.29 4.83 4.92
CA THR A 362 0.95 4.80 3.50
C THR A 362 1.27 6.13 2.82
N ALA A 363 0.91 7.26 3.45
CA ALA A 363 0.97 8.58 2.84
C ALA A 363 2.40 9.16 2.74
N VAL A 364 3.32 8.79 3.63
CA VAL A 364 4.68 9.36 3.64
C VAL A 364 5.49 8.92 2.41
N ASN A 365 5.31 7.71 1.94
CA ASN A 365 6.09 7.13 0.86
C ASN A 365 5.91 7.85 -0.49
N PRO A 366 4.68 8.15 -0.96
CA PRO A 366 4.51 8.96 -2.17
C PRO A 366 5.03 10.40 -2.00
N VAL A 367 5.04 10.96 -0.78
CA VAL A 367 5.67 12.29 -0.56
C VAL A 367 7.18 12.20 -0.76
N VAL A 368 7.85 11.18 -0.19
CA VAL A 368 9.29 10.93 -0.39
C VAL A 368 9.60 10.72 -1.87
N ALA A 369 8.82 9.89 -2.56
CA ALA A 369 9.02 9.62 -4.00
C ALA A 369 8.87 10.89 -4.86
N LEU A 370 7.85 11.71 -4.62
CA LEU A 370 7.66 12.97 -5.32
C LEU A 370 8.81 13.95 -5.08
N GLU A 371 9.35 14.00 -3.87
CA GLU A 371 10.54 14.84 -3.59
C GLU A 371 11.78 14.32 -4.34
N LEU A 372 11.97 13.01 -4.43
CA LEU A 372 13.07 12.42 -5.22
C LEU A 372 12.91 12.66 -6.73
N LEU A 373 11.69 12.62 -7.24
CA LEU A 373 11.38 12.99 -8.62
C LEU A 373 11.63 14.51 -8.86
N ALA A 374 11.21 15.35 -7.93
CA ALA A 374 11.40 16.80 -8.02
C ALA A 374 12.88 17.22 -8.00
N THR A 375 13.71 16.54 -7.20
CA THR A 375 15.16 16.77 -7.13
C THR A 375 15.92 16.09 -8.26
N GLY A 376 15.27 15.19 -9.00
CA GLY A 376 15.87 14.39 -10.07
C GLY A 376 16.76 13.25 -9.56
N ALA A 377 16.68 12.88 -8.28
CA ALA A 377 17.34 11.69 -7.74
C ALA A 377 16.70 10.41 -8.31
N TRP A 378 15.39 10.42 -8.49
CA TRP A 378 14.68 9.41 -9.28
C TRP A 378 14.27 9.98 -10.64
N LYS A 379 14.43 9.18 -11.70
CA LYS A 379 14.05 9.51 -13.08
C LYS A 379 13.66 8.24 -13.82
N GLY A 380 12.64 8.33 -14.66
CA GLY A 380 12.19 7.22 -15.47
C GLY A 380 11.09 7.61 -16.44
N THR A 381 10.74 6.67 -17.31
CA THR A 381 9.58 6.71 -18.19
C THR A 381 8.94 5.33 -18.22
N GLY A 382 7.72 5.24 -18.70
CA GLY A 382 6.95 3.99 -18.71
C GLY A 382 6.25 3.73 -17.38
N VAL A 383 5.72 2.53 -17.21
CA VAL A 383 5.10 2.07 -15.96
C VAL A 383 6.12 1.30 -15.15
N ARG A 384 6.40 1.76 -13.93
CA ARG A 384 7.47 1.22 -13.08
C ARG A 384 7.03 1.09 -11.64
N GLY A 385 7.50 0.03 -10.97
CA GLY A 385 7.46 -0.10 -9.52
C GLY A 385 8.63 0.61 -8.82
N PRO A 386 8.55 0.85 -7.50
CA PRO A 386 9.61 1.50 -6.71
C PRO A 386 10.96 0.77 -6.75
N GLU A 387 10.96 -0.54 -6.83
CA GLU A 387 12.15 -1.39 -6.91
C GLU A 387 12.97 -1.21 -8.20
N SER A 388 12.46 -0.47 -9.16
CA SER A 388 13.20 -0.10 -10.36
C SER A 388 14.13 1.10 -10.17
N PHE A 389 14.11 1.73 -9.00
CA PHE A 389 14.91 2.91 -8.66
C PHE A 389 15.94 2.60 -7.57
N ASP A 390 16.94 3.47 -7.42
CA ASP A 390 17.91 3.37 -6.32
C ASP A 390 17.18 3.59 -4.97
N ALA A 391 17.31 2.61 -4.08
CA ALA A 391 16.66 2.62 -2.78
C ALA A 391 17.31 3.58 -1.78
N VAL A 392 18.64 3.82 -1.90
CA VAL A 392 19.40 4.57 -0.89
C VAL A 392 18.88 5.99 -0.71
N PRO A 393 18.68 6.80 -1.78
CA PRO A 393 18.14 8.14 -1.61
C PRO A 393 16.77 8.18 -0.94
N PHE A 394 15.92 7.17 -1.19
CA PHE A 394 14.60 7.06 -0.57
C PHE A 394 14.72 6.79 0.93
N LEU A 395 15.48 5.77 1.30
CA LEU A 395 15.65 5.33 2.69
C LEU A 395 16.39 6.37 3.53
N ASP A 396 17.36 7.05 2.96
CA ASP A 396 18.08 8.14 3.62
C ASP A 396 17.16 9.35 3.87
N LEU A 397 16.35 9.73 2.88
CA LEU A 397 15.40 10.84 3.02
C LEU A 397 14.28 10.53 4.01
N LEU A 398 13.76 9.31 4.01
CA LEU A 398 12.76 8.85 4.98
C LEU A 398 13.29 8.93 6.42
N LYS A 399 14.53 8.48 6.65
CA LYS A 399 15.17 8.39 7.97
C LYS A 399 15.71 9.72 8.46
N ALA A 400 16.20 10.58 7.58
CA ALA A 400 16.86 11.83 7.98
C ALA A 400 15.94 12.69 8.86
N PRO A 401 16.48 13.31 9.94
CA PRO A 401 15.67 14.13 10.82
C PRO A 401 15.14 15.38 10.11
N GLN A 402 13.98 15.84 10.57
CA GLN A 402 13.44 17.12 10.08
C GLN A 402 14.37 18.31 10.45
N PRO A 403 14.49 19.36 9.61
CA PRO A 403 13.75 19.58 8.35
C PRO A 403 14.39 18.91 7.12
N GLY A 404 15.53 18.23 7.24
CA GLY A 404 16.26 17.62 6.14
C GLY A 404 15.60 16.39 5.53
N GLY A 405 14.78 15.67 6.30
CA GLY A 405 14.03 14.49 5.90
C GLY A 405 12.71 14.37 6.63
N TYR A 406 12.21 13.13 6.75
CA TYR A 406 10.89 12.87 7.33
C TYR A 406 10.95 12.37 8.79
N GLY A 407 12.15 12.07 9.30
CA GLY A 407 12.36 11.68 10.69
C GLY A 407 11.79 10.32 11.06
N SER A 408 11.59 9.45 10.08
CA SER A 408 11.01 8.12 10.27
C SER A 408 12.05 7.03 10.02
N ALA A 409 12.53 6.42 11.11
CA ALA A 409 13.59 5.43 11.06
C ALA A 409 13.04 4.07 10.59
N TRP A 410 13.77 3.46 9.69
CA TRP A 410 13.62 2.04 9.33
C TRP A 410 14.75 1.23 9.96
N GLY A 411 14.57 -0.10 10.09
CA GLY A 411 15.52 -0.99 10.72
C GLY A 411 15.86 -2.22 9.88
N ILE A 412 16.97 -2.86 10.25
CA ILE A 412 17.39 -4.18 9.75
C ILE A 412 17.63 -5.08 10.96
N GLU A 413 17.01 -6.25 10.96
CA GLU A 413 17.21 -7.29 11.95
C GLU A 413 17.83 -8.51 11.27
N GLU A 414 19.06 -8.88 11.68
CA GLU A 414 19.69 -10.14 11.26
C GLU A 414 19.02 -11.30 12.00
N ARG A 415 18.63 -12.32 11.27
CA ARG A 415 18.01 -13.54 11.82
C ARG A 415 18.89 -14.75 11.59
N GLN A 416 18.68 -15.79 12.39
CA GLN A 416 19.40 -17.05 12.18
C GLN A 416 18.82 -17.76 10.95
N PRO A 417 19.65 -18.11 9.94
CA PRO A 417 19.17 -18.79 8.75
C PRO A 417 18.37 -20.06 9.08
N GLY A 418 17.14 -20.15 8.60
CA GLY A 418 16.22 -21.26 8.85
C GLY A 418 15.35 -21.11 10.10
N SER A 419 15.39 -19.98 10.80
CA SER A 419 14.55 -19.72 12.00
C SER A 419 13.06 -19.56 11.66
N ALA A 420 12.73 -19.19 10.44
CA ALA A 420 11.36 -18.96 9.96
C ALA A 420 10.81 -20.10 9.07
N ARG A 421 11.23 -21.35 9.24
CA ARG A 421 10.52 -22.47 8.57
C ARG A 421 9.24 -22.77 9.32
N PRO A 422 8.07 -22.78 8.66
CA PRO A 422 6.83 -23.23 9.28
C PRO A 422 7.06 -24.66 9.78
N GLY A 423 6.78 -24.87 11.06
CA GLY A 423 6.74 -26.20 11.61
C GLY A 423 5.81 -27.04 10.75
N SER A 424 6.30 -28.16 10.22
CA SER A 424 5.47 -29.19 9.60
C SER A 424 4.45 -29.60 10.66
N ALA A 425 3.26 -29.02 10.61
CA ALA A 425 2.13 -29.53 11.34
C ALA A 425 1.86 -30.94 10.81
N GLN A 426 2.23 -31.96 11.60
CA GLN A 426 1.79 -33.32 11.34
C GLN A 426 0.26 -33.28 11.29
N PRO A 427 -0.37 -33.92 10.31
CA PRO A 427 -1.82 -34.04 10.30
C PRO A 427 -2.24 -34.79 11.55
N GLY A 428 -2.79 -34.03 12.51
CA GLY A 428 -3.38 -34.60 13.71
C GLY A 428 -4.51 -35.50 13.31
N SER A 429 -4.41 -36.76 13.71
CA SER A 429 -5.49 -37.74 13.70
C SER A 429 -6.74 -37.16 14.35
N ALA A 430 -7.77 -36.93 13.56
CA ALA A 430 -9.10 -36.60 14.06
C ALA A 430 -9.65 -37.75 14.91
N PRO A 431 -10.40 -37.46 16.01
CA PRO A 431 -11.33 -38.44 16.59
C PRO A 431 -12.61 -38.52 15.77
#